data_f25fb6d5c7c0b3141cbbef089d650541
#
_entry.id   f25fb6d5c7c0b3141cbbef089d650541
#
_cell.length_a   1.000
_cell.length_b   1.000
_cell.length_c   1.000
_cell.angle_alpha   90.00
_cell.angle_beta   90.00
_cell.angle_gamma   90.00
#
_symmetry.space_group_name_H-M   'P 1'
#
loop_
_entity.id
_entity.type
_entity.pdbx_description
1 polymer ?
#
loop_
_entity_poly.entity_id
_entity_poly.type
_entity_poly.pdbx_seq_one_letter_code
_entity_poly.pdbx_strand_id
1 'polypeptide(L)'
;MASKFSRETLPLHSTASDATFEIDVWRYHHPDATRTVYLQAGIHGIELTGIPVVHEFMKEIEAHQLVYNFICVPLSNPMGLDSQIMGIQTGYNNLHTNQQNCWNWNRIGNLKDEPSQEGHWIKTLLDLSAPADIVLDLHTAGKTC
;
A
#
# COMPACT_ATOMS: atom_id res chain seq x y z
N MET A 1 -17.38 5.14 23.90
CA MET A 1 -17.83 5.37 22.50
C MET A 1 -17.72 4.04 21.76
N ALA A 2 -18.54 3.78 20.74
CA ALA A 2 -18.39 2.55 19.94
C ALA A 2 -17.15 2.67 19.03
N SER A 3 -16.54 1.52 18.72
CA SER A 3 -15.49 1.43 17.67
C SER A 3 -16.04 1.90 16.33
N LYS A 4 -15.21 2.53 15.53
CA LYS A 4 -15.65 3.12 14.26
C LYS A 4 -14.73 2.69 13.12
N PHE A 5 -15.34 2.15 12.07
CA PHE A 5 -14.70 1.90 10.78
C PHE A 5 -14.96 3.06 9.82
N SER A 6 -13.95 3.48 9.07
CA SER A 6 -14.08 4.45 7.98
C SER A 6 -13.20 4.04 6.80
N ARG A 7 -13.59 4.44 5.60
CA ARG A 7 -12.82 4.26 4.37
C ARG A 7 -12.63 5.62 3.71
N GLU A 8 -11.44 5.86 3.22
CA GLU A 8 -11.10 6.98 2.35
C GLU A 8 -10.34 6.48 1.12
N THR A 9 -10.44 7.19 0.03
CA THR A 9 -9.68 6.95 -1.19
C THR A 9 -8.75 8.13 -1.40
N LEU A 10 -7.45 7.88 -1.47
CA LEU A 10 -6.44 8.90 -1.69
C LEU A 10 -5.98 8.87 -3.14
N PRO A 11 -6.12 9.98 -3.89
CA PRO A 11 -5.60 10.06 -5.23
C PRO A 11 -4.07 10.09 -5.21
N LEU A 12 -3.47 9.32 -6.08
CA LEU A 12 -2.09 9.44 -6.46
C LEU A 12 -1.96 10.38 -7.66
N HIS A 13 -0.74 10.74 -8.03
CA HIS A 13 -0.54 11.63 -9.16
C HIS A 13 -1.13 11.04 -10.46
N SER A 14 -1.78 11.89 -11.27
CA SER A 14 -2.31 11.47 -12.57
C SER A 14 -1.18 11.22 -13.58
N THR A 15 -1.40 10.26 -14.46
CA THR A 15 -0.49 10.00 -15.58
C THR A 15 -0.61 11.07 -16.68
N ALA A 16 0.29 11.06 -17.66
CA ALA A 16 0.23 11.94 -18.81
C ALA A 16 -1.05 11.75 -19.67
N SER A 17 -1.80 10.67 -19.48
CA SER A 17 -3.08 10.39 -20.12
C SER A 17 -4.29 10.76 -19.24
N ASP A 18 -4.09 11.56 -18.18
CA ASP A 18 -5.09 11.91 -17.17
C ASP A 18 -5.71 10.72 -16.41
N ALA A 19 -5.15 9.52 -16.53
CA ALA A 19 -5.53 8.40 -15.68
C ALA A 19 -5.02 8.66 -14.25
N THR A 20 -5.92 8.57 -13.28
CA THR A 20 -5.57 8.74 -11.86
C THR A 20 -5.51 7.38 -11.18
N PHE A 21 -4.39 7.07 -10.56
CA PHE A 21 -4.32 5.97 -9.62
C PHE A 21 -4.79 6.43 -8.25
N GLU A 22 -5.41 5.51 -7.53
CA GLU A 22 -5.94 5.77 -6.20
C GLU A 22 -5.60 4.61 -5.27
N ILE A 23 -5.42 4.91 -3.99
CA ILE A 23 -5.30 3.89 -2.94
C ILE A 23 -6.45 4.01 -1.95
N ASP A 24 -7.02 2.87 -1.60
CA ASP A 24 -8.02 2.78 -0.55
C ASP A 24 -7.33 2.63 0.81
N VAL A 25 -7.72 3.47 1.74
CA VAL A 25 -7.26 3.44 3.11
C VAL A 25 -8.44 3.16 4.03
N TRP A 26 -8.34 2.12 4.80
CA TRP A 26 -9.32 1.76 5.81
C TRP A 26 -8.77 2.07 7.18
N ARG A 27 -9.58 2.78 7.98
CA ARG A 27 -9.21 3.12 9.35
C ARG A 27 -10.21 2.53 10.31
N TYR A 28 -9.70 1.88 11.32
CA TYR A 28 -10.49 1.44 12.46
C TYR A 28 -9.99 2.15 13.71
N HIS A 29 -10.92 2.72 14.44
CA HIS A 29 -10.64 3.39 15.70
C HIS A 29 -11.36 2.67 16.84
N HIS A 30 -10.61 2.29 17.87
CA HIS A 30 -11.15 1.78 19.11
C HIS A 30 -10.94 2.81 20.22
N PRO A 31 -11.97 3.16 21.03
CA PRO A 31 -11.88 4.25 22.02
C PRO A 31 -10.84 4.00 23.11
N ASP A 32 -10.55 2.76 23.42
CA ASP A 32 -9.59 2.37 24.45
C ASP A 32 -8.21 1.98 23.87
N ALA A 33 -8.02 2.16 22.55
CA ALA A 33 -6.74 1.86 21.92
C ALA A 33 -5.67 2.86 22.32
N THR A 34 -4.50 2.34 22.68
CA THR A 34 -3.30 3.12 22.99
C THR A 34 -2.22 2.96 21.94
N ARG A 35 -2.44 2.06 20.97
CA ARG A 35 -1.49 1.75 19.90
C ARG A 35 -2.17 1.71 18.55
N THR A 36 -1.41 2.05 17.53
CA THR A 36 -1.83 2.02 16.13
C THR A 36 -1.00 1.01 15.36
N VAL A 37 -1.67 0.19 14.56
CA VAL A 37 -1.07 -0.76 13.62
C VAL A 37 -1.31 -0.26 12.20
N TYR A 38 -0.26 -0.15 11.41
CA TYR A 38 -0.34 0.02 9.97
C TYR A 38 -0.14 -1.33 9.30
N LEU A 39 -1.03 -1.69 8.39
CA LEU A 39 -1.00 -2.95 7.65
C LEU A 39 -1.18 -2.67 6.16
N GLN A 40 -0.23 -3.10 5.34
CA GLN A 40 -0.34 -2.98 3.89
C GLN A 40 0.00 -4.28 3.17
N ALA A 41 -0.41 -4.37 1.91
CA ALA A 41 -0.04 -5.40 0.97
C ALA A 41 0.09 -4.84 -0.45
N GLY A 42 0.66 -5.63 -1.37
CA GLY A 42 0.70 -5.29 -2.78
C GLY A 42 1.65 -4.15 -3.13
N ILE A 43 2.74 -3.95 -2.39
CA ILE A 43 3.79 -2.99 -2.76
C ILE A 43 4.50 -3.42 -4.06
N HIS A 44 4.64 -4.73 -4.26
CA HIS A 44 5.01 -5.31 -5.53
C HIS A 44 3.75 -5.82 -6.25
N GLY A 45 3.49 -5.35 -7.46
CA GLY A 45 2.27 -5.67 -8.20
C GLY A 45 2.07 -7.13 -8.59
N ILE A 46 3.10 -7.97 -8.44
CA ILE A 46 3.05 -9.42 -8.67
C ILE A 46 2.71 -10.22 -7.39
N GLU A 47 2.72 -9.59 -6.22
CA GLU A 47 2.55 -10.23 -4.92
C GLU A 47 1.12 -10.05 -4.41
N LEU A 48 0.17 -10.72 -5.06
CA LEU A 48 -1.27 -10.45 -4.87
C LEU A 48 -1.87 -11.13 -3.64
N THR A 49 -1.23 -12.16 -3.07
CA THR A 49 -1.81 -12.99 -1.99
C THR A 49 -2.07 -12.18 -0.71
N GLY A 50 -1.26 -11.16 -0.44
CA GLY A 50 -1.45 -10.29 0.73
C GLY A 50 -2.75 -9.47 0.69
N ILE A 51 -3.24 -9.12 -0.50
CA ILE A 51 -4.41 -8.26 -0.67
C ILE A 51 -5.67 -8.87 -0.04
N PRO A 52 -6.10 -10.11 -0.41
CA PRO A 52 -7.24 -10.74 0.24
C PRO A 52 -7.01 -11.02 1.73
N VAL A 53 -5.76 -11.27 2.16
CA VAL A 53 -5.45 -11.45 3.59
C VAL A 53 -5.76 -10.17 4.37
N VAL A 54 -5.39 -8.99 3.87
CA VAL A 54 -5.74 -7.72 4.52
C VAL A 54 -7.25 -7.53 4.59
N HIS A 55 -7.99 -7.84 3.51
CA HIS A 55 -9.44 -7.73 3.50
C HIS A 55 -10.12 -8.65 4.53
N GLU A 56 -9.69 -9.91 4.65
CA GLU A 56 -10.23 -10.81 5.66
C GLU A 56 -9.86 -10.35 7.08
N PHE A 57 -8.62 -9.88 7.28
CA PHE A 57 -8.22 -9.36 8.57
C PHE A 57 -9.03 -8.13 9.01
N MET A 58 -9.43 -7.27 8.08
CA MET A 58 -10.32 -6.14 8.38
C MET A 58 -11.69 -6.59 8.90
N LYS A 59 -12.24 -7.68 8.38
CA LYS A 59 -13.48 -8.28 8.90
C LYS A 59 -13.30 -8.80 10.33
N GLU A 60 -12.15 -9.44 10.60
CA GLU A 60 -11.82 -9.94 11.93
C GLU A 60 -11.63 -8.80 12.95
N ILE A 61 -11.00 -7.69 12.56
CA ILE A 61 -10.87 -6.49 13.41
C ILE A 61 -12.26 -6.01 13.84
N GLU A 62 -13.20 -5.92 12.92
CA GLU A 62 -14.56 -5.45 13.18
C GLU A 62 -15.33 -6.45 14.06
N ALA A 63 -15.27 -7.73 13.72
CA ALA A 63 -16.00 -8.78 14.41
C ALA A 63 -15.54 -8.96 15.88
N HIS A 64 -14.25 -8.85 16.12
CA HIS A 64 -13.66 -9.08 17.44
C HIS A 64 -13.37 -7.80 18.24
N GLN A 65 -13.66 -6.62 17.67
CA GLN A 65 -13.45 -5.32 18.31
C GLN A 65 -12.06 -5.20 18.96
N LEU A 66 -11.02 -5.45 18.16
CA LEU A 66 -9.64 -5.43 18.66
C LEU A 66 -9.29 -4.06 19.25
N VAL A 67 -8.67 -4.06 20.43
CA VAL A 67 -8.32 -2.85 21.19
C VAL A 67 -7.03 -2.23 20.65
N TYR A 68 -7.02 -1.94 19.35
CA TYR A 68 -5.98 -1.22 18.62
C TYR A 68 -6.64 -0.26 17.63
N ASN A 69 -5.94 0.79 17.24
CA ASN A 69 -6.27 1.50 16.03
C ASN A 69 -5.59 0.81 14.85
N PHE A 70 -6.26 0.77 13.70
CA PHE A 70 -5.70 0.21 12.47
C PHE A 70 -5.78 1.20 11.32
N ILE A 71 -4.72 1.19 10.51
CA ILE A 71 -4.67 1.85 9.20
C ILE A 71 -4.32 0.73 8.22
N CYS A 72 -5.27 0.32 7.39
CA CYS A 72 -5.10 -0.78 6.45
C CYS A 72 -5.11 -0.27 5.01
N VAL A 73 -4.11 -0.67 4.23
CA VAL A 73 -3.97 -0.36 2.81
C VAL A 73 -3.86 -1.68 2.03
N PRO A 74 -4.99 -2.26 1.59
CA PRO A 74 -5.00 -3.59 0.96
C PRO A 74 -4.19 -3.66 -0.32
N LEU A 75 -4.20 -2.60 -1.13
CA LEU A 75 -3.42 -2.47 -2.35
C LEU A 75 -2.62 -1.16 -2.30
N SER A 76 -1.38 -1.24 -1.87
CA SER A 76 -0.54 -0.07 -1.67
C SER A 76 0.09 0.47 -2.96
N ASN A 77 0.21 -0.35 -4.01
CA ASN A 77 0.81 0.05 -5.29
C ASN A 77 -0.03 -0.37 -6.50
N PRO A 78 -1.09 0.39 -6.82
CA PRO A 78 -1.91 0.12 -8.01
C PRO A 78 -1.12 0.31 -9.31
N MET A 79 -0.12 1.21 -9.33
CA MET A 79 0.75 1.42 -10.51
C MET A 79 1.59 0.16 -10.80
N GLY A 80 2.14 -0.47 -9.75
CA GLY A 80 2.87 -1.72 -9.90
C GLY A 80 1.96 -2.87 -10.34
N LEU A 81 0.72 -2.92 -9.84
CA LEU A 81 -0.25 -3.93 -10.25
C LEU A 81 -0.62 -3.80 -11.73
N ASP A 82 -0.78 -2.58 -12.23
CA ASP A 82 -1.17 -2.32 -13.62
C ASP A 82 0.00 -2.37 -14.60
N SER A 83 1.24 -2.53 -14.10
CA SER A 83 2.44 -2.57 -14.93
C SER A 83 2.58 -3.90 -15.66
N GLN A 84 2.34 -3.89 -16.99
CA GLN A 84 2.48 -5.05 -17.86
C GLN A 84 3.25 -4.69 -19.14
N ILE A 85 4.11 -5.60 -19.57
CA ILE A 85 4.78 -5.53 -20.87
C ILE A 85 4.48 -6.81 -21.63
N MET A 86 3.85 -6.68 -22.82
CA MET A 86 3.48 -7.81 -23.68
C MET A 86 2.69 -8.91 -22.93
N GLY A 87 1.80 -8.51 -22.00
CA GLY A 87 1.00 -9.43 -21.20
C GLY A 87 1.75 -10.06 -20.00
N ILE A 88 3.01 -9.70 -19.79
CA ILE A 88 3.80 -10.16 -18.65
C ILE A 88 3.75 -9.09 -17.58
N GLN A 89 3.35 -9.48 -16.35
CA GLN A 89 3.35 -8.60 -15.19
C GLN A 89 4.79 -8.23 -14.80
N THR A 90 5.09 -6.92 -14.75
CA THR A 90 6.40 -6.37 -14.44
C THR A 90 6.45 -5.59 -13.12
N GLY A 91 5.38 -5.62 -12.37
CA GLY A 91 5.14 -4.77 -11.20
C GLY A 91 5.98 -5.05 -9.95
N TYR A 92 7.07 -5.82 -10.07
CA TYR A 92 8.06 -5.97 -9.00
C TYR A 92 9.01 -4.75 -8.95
N ASN A 93 9.39 -4.25 -10.12
CA ASN A 93 10.28 -3.12 -10.26
C ASN A 93 9.58 -1.94 -10.94
N ASN A 94 10.02 -0.74 -10.62
CA ASN A 94 9.70 0.43 -11.40
C ASN A 94 10.51 0.43 -12.71
N LEU A 95 9.85 0.48 -13.85
CA LEU A 95 10.48 0.43 -15.18
C LEU A 95 10.80 1.83 -15.75
N HIS A 96 10.48 2.91 -15.04
CA HIS A 96 10.60 4.27 -15.58
C HIS A 96 12.02 4.82 -15.66
N THR A 97 13.01 4.08 -15.23
CA THR A 97 14.38 4.54 -15.31
C THR A 97 15.16 3.83 -16.40
N ASN A 98 15.92 4.61 -17.16
CA ASN A 98 16.87 4.15 -18.17
C ASN A 98 17.46 2.78 -17.82
N GLN A 99 17.32 1.84 -18.68
CA GLN A 99 17.79 0.46 -18.79
C GLN A 99 18.77 -0.12 -17.75
N GLN A 100 19.34 0.69 -16.88
CA GLN A 100 20.34 0.29 -15.89
C GLN A 100 19.85 0.32 -14.43
N ASN A 101 18.70 0.95 -14.14
CA ASN A 101 18.19 1.14 -12.78
C ASN A 101 16.70 0.80 -12.69
N CYS A 102 16.34 -0.47 -12.83
CA CYS A 102 15.05 -0.95 -12.38
C CYS A 102 15.02 -0.88 -10.85
N TRP A 103 14.34 0.09 -10.28
CA TRP A 103 14.23 0.22 -8.85
C TRP A 103 13.11 -0.66 -8.31
N ASN A 104 13.45 -1.46 -7.34
CA ASN A 104 12.47 -2.20 -6.57
C ASN A 104 11.57 -1.21 -5.81
N TRP A 105 10.25 -1.33 -5.96
CA TRP A 105 9.27 -0.45 -5.33
C TRP A 105 9.47 -0.32 -3.80
N ASN A 106 9.92 -1.39 -3.15
CA ASN A 106 10.20 -1.39 -1.71
C ASN A 106 11.61 -0.87 -1.36
N ARG A 107 12.28 -0.14 -2.25
CA ARG A 107 13.63 0.44 -2.04
C ARG A 107 13.75 1.89 -2.46
N ILE A 108 12.64 2.54 -2.77
CA ILE A 108 12.63 3.92 -3.29
C ILE A 108 12.19 4.97 -2.27
N GLY A 109 12.27 4.67 -0.98
CA GLY A 109 11.92 5.59 0.10
C GLY A 109 12.70 6.92 0.09
N ASN A 110 13.89 6.94 -0.52
CA ASN A 110 14.67 8.15 -0.74
C ASN A 110 14.06 9.12 -1.77
N LEU A 111 13.08 8.66 -2.58
CA LEU A 111 12.40 9.50 -3.56
C LEU A 111 11.22 10.30 -2.99
N LYS A 112 10.91 10.17 -1.71
CA LYS A 112 9.73 10.79 -1.07
C LYS A 112 9.63 12.32 -1.24
N ASP A 113 10.77 12.98 -1.46
CA ASP A 113 10.84 14.43 -1.64
C ASP A 113 11.01 14.84 -3.13
N GLU A 114 11.05 13.87 -4.04
CA GLU A 114 11.13 14.11 -5.47
C GLU A 114 9.77 14.48 -6.06
N PRO A 115 9.70 15.45 -6.97
CA PRO A 115 8.47 15.87 -7.63
C PRO A 115 8.09 14.89 -8.76
N SER A 116 8.02 13.60 -8.43
CA SER A 116 7.68 12.51 -9.35
C SER A 116 6.44 11.75 -8.85
N GLN A 117 5.86 10.95 -9.72
CA GLN A 117 4.74 10.08 -9.37
C GLN A 117 5.14 9.09 -8.26
N GLU A 118 6.32 8.52 -8.37
CA GLU A 118 6.89 7.60 -7.39
C GLU A 118 7.18 8.29 -6.07
N GLY A 119 7.71 9.52 -6.11
CA GLY A 119 7.95 10.33 -4.92
C GLY A 119 6.66 10.64 -4.18
N HIS A 120 5.61 11.06 -4.89
CA HIS A 120 4.30 11.29 -4.30
C HIS A 120 3.70 10.01 -3.70
N TRP A 121 3.77 8.89 -4.43
CA TRP A 121 3.29 7.60 -3.96
C TRP A 121 3.99 7.15 -2.68
N ILE A 122 5.32 7.10 -2.67
CA ILE A 122 6.07 6.64 -1.49
C ILE A 122 5.88 7.57 -0.29
N LYS A 123 5.82 8.88 -0.54
CA LYS A 123 5.51 9.85 0.51
C LYS A 123 4.16 9.59 1.14
N THR A 124 3.14 9.31 0.34
CA THR A 124 1.79 9.00 0.82
C THR A 124 1.80 7.76 1.75
N LEU A 125 2.50 6.68 1.37
CA LEU A 125 2.61 5.49 2.22
C LEU A 125 3.38 5.77 3.51
N LEU A 126 4.46 6.54 3.44
CA LEU A 126 5.24 6.92 4.62
C LEU A 126 4.42 7.79 5.57
N ASP A 127 3.67 8.75 5.05
CA ASP A 127 2.80 9.62 5.86
C ASP A 127 1.66 8.81 6.53
N LEU A 128 1.10 7.82 5.84
CA LEU A 128 0.09 6.92 6.39
C LEU A 128 0.64 6.02 7.50
N SER A 129 1.87 5.56 7.35
CA SER A 129 2.51 4.67 8.33
C SER A 129 3.16 5.41 9.52
N ALA A 130 3.44 6.71 9.37
CA ALA A 130 4.14 7.51 10.38
C ALA A 130 3.50 7.49 11.79
N PRO A 131 2.17 7.51 11.96
CA PRO A 131 1.55 7.46 13.29
C PRO A 131 1.51 6.06 13.91
N ALA A 132 1.98 5.00 13.20
CA ALA A 132 1.84 3.63 13.66
C ALA A 132 2.98 3.23 14.61
N ASP A 133 2.62 2.50 15.68
CA ASP A 133 3.56 1.84 16.58
C ASP A 133 4.10 0.53 15.98
N ILE A 134 3.30 -0.10 15.10
CA ILE A 134 3.62 -1.36 14.44
C ILE A 134 3.31 -1.21 12.95
N VAL A 135 4.28 -1.56 12.11
CA VAL A 135 4.14 -1.56 10.65
C VAL A 135 4.27 -2.99 10.14
N LEU A 136 3.27 -3.46 9.42
CA LEU A 136 3.23 -4.76 8.79
C LEU A 136 3.09 -4.58 7.28
N ASP A 137 4.03 -5.12 6.52
CA ASP A 137 4.02 -5.13 5.06
C ASP A 137 4.02 -6.58 4.57
N LEU A 138 2.91 -7.00 3.95
CA LEU A 138 2.71 -8.37 3.52
C LEU A 138 3.29 -8.59 2.13
N HIS A 139 4.25 -9.49 2.08
CA HIS A 139 4.90 -9.94 0.85
C HIS A 139 4.65 -11.40 0.58
N THR A 140 4.77 -11.81 -0.67
CA THR A 140 4.88 -13.22 -1.05
C THR A 140 6.19 -13.44 -1.75
N ALA A 141 6.97 -14.44 -1.29
CA ALA A 141 8.15 -14.87 -2.02
C ALA A 141 7.69 -15.53 -3.34
N GLY A 142 7.94 -14.87 -4.47
CA GLY A 142 7.78 -15.48 -5.77
C GLY A 142 8.68 -16.72 -5.84
N LYS A 143 8.16 -17.86 -6.35
CA LYS A 143 9.04 -18.91 -6.79
C LYS A 143 9.86 -18.35 -7.94
N THR A 144 11.12 -18.05 -7.70
CA THR A 144 12.08 -17.91 -8.77
C THR A 144 12.19 -19.30 -9.43
N CYS A 145 11.56 -19.45 -10.58
CA CYS A 145 11.79 -20.57 -11.47
C CYS A 145 13.15 -20.42 -12.12
#